data_f4b858cf5ee47373d280a91b9e23117a
#
_entry.id   f4b858cf5ee47373d280a91b9e23117a
#
_cell.length_a   1.000
_cell.length_b   1.000
_cell.length_c   1.000
_cell.angle_alpha   90.00
_cell.angle_beta   90.00
_cell.angle_gamma   90.00
#
_symmetry.space_group_name_H-M   'P 1'
#
loop_
_entity.id
_entity.type
_entity.pdbx_description
1 polymer ?
#
loop_
_entity_poly.entity_id
_entity_poly.type
_entity_poly.pdbx_seq_one_letter_code
_entity_poly.pdbx_strand_id
1 'polypeptide(L)'
;MALIIARGLTGLRSALMAQRRYWPHATWLLIKLLNQVVFWWVVWAYRDAEAYWNIVTFLLSLTLLSVIYLQIESLVGNDPQQTTNWREHYYAERVWFFSLNALASILMIIVFSNIGISVEPTYRGIGWSLFIMTYSIICVVTENSKVHAVIAAIALLGILAYIFTMIEPPSLPG
;
A
#
# COMPACT_ATOMS: atom_id res chain seq x y z
N MET A 1 13.65 4.08 -0.94
CA MET A 1 12.86 3.79 0.27
C MET A 1 12.76 5.00 1.20
N ALA A 2 13.86 5.53 1.71
CA ALA A 2 13.83 6.72 2.58
C ALA A 2 13.01 7.87 1.98
N LEU A 3 13.14 8.11 0.67
CA LEU A 3 12.37 9.14 -0.04
C LEU A 3 10.84 8.88 0.03
N ILE A 4 10.41 7.64 -0.14
CA ILE A 4 8.99 7.25 -0.09
C ILE A 4 8.42 7.56 1.31
N ILE A 5 9.14 7.15 2.36
CA ILE A 5 8.73 7.39 3.75
C ILE A 5 8.72 8.89 4.06
N ALA A 6 9.80 9.62 3.71
CA ALA A 6 9.89 11.05 3.95
C ALA A 6 8.74 11.81 3.25
N ARG A 7 8.45 11.46 2.01
CA ARG A 7 7.35 12.06 1.24
C ARG A 7 5.99 11.75 1.88
N GLY A 8 5.76 10.49 2.25
CA GLY A 8 4.52 10.07 2.93
C GLY A 8 4.31 10.76 4.28
N LEU A 9 5.37 10.89 5.09
CA LEU A 9 5.31 11.61 6.38
C LEU A 9 5.03 13.11 6.19
N THR A 10 5.63 13.74 5.18
CA THR A 10 5.34 15.14 4.85
C THR A 10 3.87 15.32 4.47
N GLY A 11 3.34 14.45 3.61
CA GLY A 11 1.93 14.47 3.21
C GLY A 11 0.99 14.22 4.40
N LEU A 12 1.30 13.24 5.24
CA LEU A 12 0.50 12.93 6.42
C LEU A 12 0.46 14.12 7.40
N ARG A 13 1.61 14.75 7.66
CA ARG A 13 1.68 15.96 8.48
C ARG A 13 0.80 17.06 7.89
N SER A 14 0.92 17.35 6.60
CA SER A 14 0.15 18.40 5.93
C SER A 14 -1.35 18.12 5.98
N ALA A 15 -1.77 16.86 5.74
CA ALA A 15 -3.18 16.45 5.82
C ALA A 15 -3.76 16.58 7.24
N LEU A 16 -2.96 16.31 8.28
CA LEU A 16 -3.38 16.42 9.67
C LEU A 16 -3.43 17.88 10.16
N MET A 17 -2.58 18.76 9.62
CA MET A 17 -2.50 20.17 10.01
C MET A 17 -3.38 21.10 9.18
N ALA A 18 -3.99 20.59 8.11
CA ALA A 18 -4.81 21.38 7.21
C ALA A 18 -6.09 21.93 7.88
N GLN A 19 -6.55 23.10 7.42
CA GLN A 19 -7.80 23.71 7.88
C GLN A 19 -9.03 22.87 7.51
N ARG A 20 -9.04 22.29 6.29
CA ARG A 20 -10.10 21.40 5.80
C ARG A 20 -9.57 19.98 5.69
N ARG A 21 -9.56 19.29 6.83
CA ARG A 21 -9.12 17.90 6.94
C ARG A 21 -10.12 16.95 6.29
N TYR A 22 -9.59 15.90 5.68
CA TYR A 22 -10.40 14.79 5.20
C TYR A 22 -9.76 13.49 5.71
N TRP A 23 -10.31 12.94 6.79
CA TRP A 23 -9.70 11.82 7.50
C TRP A 23 -9.46 10.57 6.65
N PRO A 24 -10.34 10.19 5.66
CA PRO A 24 -10.03 9.04 4.80
C PRO A 24 -8.73 9.21 4.02
N HIS A 25 -8.40 10.44 3.57
CA HIS A 25 -7.15 10.73 2.90
C HIS A 25 -5.94 10.52 3.82
N ALA A 26 -5.97 11.06 5.04
CA ALA A 26 -4.91 10.86 6.01
C ALA A 26 -4.74 9.38 6.40
N THR A 27 -5.86 8.65 6.49
CA THR A 27 -5.87 7.21 6.73
C THR A 27 -5.19 6.44 5.60
N TRP A 28 -5.43 6.78 4.34
CA TRP A 28 -4.74 6.14 3.22
C TRP A 28 -3.23 6.39 3.23
N LEU A 29 -2.79 7.61 3.56
CA LEU A 29 -1.36 7.91 3.75
C LEU A 29 -0.75 7.04 4.87
N LEU A 30 -1.44 6.92 6.00
CA LEU A 30 -1.00 6.06 7.10
C LEU A 30 -0.91 4.58 6.67
N ILE A 31 -1.94 4.06 5.99
CA ILE A 31 -1.94 2.68 5.45
C ILE A 31 -0.74 2.47 4.52
N LYS A 32 -0.43 3.42 3.65
CA LYS A 32 0.72 3.31 2.75
C LYS A 32 2.05 3.31 3.48
N LEU A 33 2.20 4.10 4.53
CA LEU A 33 3.39 4.07 5.39
C LEU A 33 3.52 2.73 6.14
N LEU A 34 2.43 2.20 6.69
CA LEU A 34 2.42 0.88 7.33
C LEU A 34 2.77 -0.24 6.33
N ASN A 35 2.22 -0.18 5.11
CA ASN A 35 2.57 -1.14 4.05
C ASN A 35 4.08 -1.11 3.70
N GLN A 36 4.75 0.05 3.83
CA GLN A 36 6.21 0.11 3.64
C GLN A 36 6.96 -0.67 4.73
N VAL A 37 6.52 -0.58 5.97
CA VAL A 37 7.11 -1.34 7.08
C VAL A 37 6.93 -2.84 6.83
N VAL A 38 5.71 -3.27 6.46
CA VAL A 38 5.41 -4.67 6.13
C VAL A 38 6.24 -5.16 4.95
N PHE A 39 6.34 -4.37 3.88
CA PHE A 39 7.16 -4.72 2.71
C PHE A 39 8.61 -4.98 3.10
N TRP A 40 9.21 -4.09 3.91
CA TRP A 40 10.59 -4.26 4.38
C TRP A 40 10.75 -5.47 5.29
N TRP A 41 9.80 -5.71 6.16
CA TRP A 41 9.81 -6.91 7.01
C TRP A 41 9.85 -8.19 6.17
N VAL A 42 9.00 -8.26 5.13
CA VAL A 42 8.98 -9.39 4.20
C VAL A 42 10.31 -9.52 3.44
N VAL A 43 10.82 -8.43 2.85
CA VAL A 43 12.11 -8.45 2.13
C VAL A 43 13.24 -8.90 3.07
N TRP A 44 13.24 -8.40 4.31
CA TRP A 44 14.24 -8.79 5.31
C TRP A 44 14.15 -10.28 5.67
N ALA A 45 12.95 -10.82 5.84
CA ALA A 45 12.73 -12.22 6.16
C ALA A 45 13.24 -13.17 5.06
N TYR A 46 13.20 -12.73 3.80
CA TYR A 46 13.66 -13.53 2.65
C TYR A 46 15.07 -13.17 2.15
N ARG A 47 15.83 -12.33 2.84
CA ARG A 47 17.17 -11.89 2.39
C ARG A 47 18.16 -13.03 2.15
N ASP A 48 18.08 -14.10 2.95
CA ASP A 48 19.01 -15.22 2.91
C ASP A 48 18.53 -16.35 1.98
N ALA A 49 17.39 -16.19 1.32
CA ALA A 49 16.81 -17.17 0.42
C ALA A 49 17.34 -16.96 -1.01
N GLU A 50 18.62 -17.30 -1.25
CA GLU A 50 19.34 -17.06 -2.52
C GLU A 50 18.60 -17.62 -3.74
N ALA A 51 17.92 -18.77 -3.62
CA ALA A 51 17.19 -19.42 -4.70
C ALA A 51 16.04 -18.55 -5.26
N TYR A 52 15.56 -17.57 -4.50
CA TYR A 52 14.44 -16.70 -4.90
C TYR A 52 14.87 -15.37 -5.52
N TRP A 53 16.14 -14.98 -5.33
CA TRP A 53 16.67 -13.73 -5.87
C TRP A 53 17.28 -13.94 -7.26
N ASN A 54 16.50 -13.66 -8.28
CA ASN A 54 16.93 -13.61 -9.66
C ASN A 54 16.56 -12.26 -10.28
N ILE A 55 17.06 -11.99 -11.48
CA ILE A 55 16.85 -10.71 -12.16
C ILE A 55 15.36 -10.37 -12.36
N VAL A 56 14.51 -11.38 -12.59
CA VAL A 56 13.06 -11.18 -12.80
C VAL A 56 12.40 -10.74 -11.48
N THR A 57 12.67 -11.45 -10.39
CA THR A 57 12.15 -11.11 -9.07
C THR A 57 12.63 -9.72 -8.62
N PHE A 58 13.89 -9.39 -8.90
CA PHE A 58 14.44 -8.07 -8.62
C PHE A 58 13.72 -6.97 -9.40
N LEU A 59 13.54 -7.13 -10.72
CA LEU A 59 12.83 -6.16 -11.55
C LEU A 59 11.36 -6.01 -11.15
N LEU A 60 10.66 -7.11 -10.82
CA LEU A 60 9.30 -7.07 -10.31
C LEU A 60 9.21 -6.29 -8.99
N SER A 61 10.15 -6.50 -8.08
CA SER A 61 10.22 -5.79 -6.80
C SER A 61 10.47 -4.28 -6.99
N LEU A 62 11.36 -3.91 -7.92
CA LEU A 62 11.59 -2.50 -8.27
C LEU A 62 10.35 -1.87 -8.89
N THR A 63 9.66 -2.58 -9.78
CA THR A 63 8.42 -2.11 -10.39
C THR A 63 7.35 -1.88 -9.32
N LEU A 64 7.19 -2.82 -8.39
CA LEU A 64 6.26 -2.70 -7.28
C LEU A 64 6.59 -1.48 -6.41
N LEU A 65 7.86 -1.26 -6.05
CA LEU A 65 8.30 -0.08 -5.30
C LEU A 65 8.00 1.23 -6.05
N SER A 66 8.18 1.24 -7.37
CA SER A 66 7.87 2.41 -8.19
C SER A 66 6.36 2.70 -8.18
N VAL A 67 5.52 1.68 -8.30
CA VAL A 67 4.06 1.83 -8.20
C VAL A 67 3.65 2.35 -6.82
N ILE A 68 4.25 1.84 -5.75
CA ILE A 68 3.97 2.33 -4.38
C ILE A 68 4.42 3.78 -4.21
N TYR A 69 5.54 4.18 -4.80
CA TYR A 69 5.98 5.57 -4.82
C TYR A 69 4.94 6.47 -5.51
N LEU A 70 4.47 6.08 -6.70
CA LEU A 70 3.44 6.83 -7.43
C LEU A 70 2.11 6.92 -6.66
N GLN A 71 1.73 5.89 -5.89
CA GLN A 71 0.56 5.95 -5.01
C GLN A 71 0.71 7.02 -3.92
N ILE A 72 1.89 7.13 -3.30
CA ILE A 72 2.14 8.14 -2.27
C ILE A 72 2.20 9.52 -2.90
N GLU A 73 2.83 9.68 -4.06
CA GLU A 73 2.86 10.94 -4.79
C GLU A 73 1.45 11.45 -5.14
N SER A 74 0.56 10.56 -5.60
CA SER A 74 -0.82 10.94 -5.91
C SER A 74 -1.59 11.42 -4.67
N LEU A 75 -1.35 10.82 -3.50
CA LEU A 75 -1.98 11.26 -2.25
C LEU A 75 -1.36 12.55 -1.71
N VAL A 76 -0.04 12.74 -1.84
CA VAL A 76 0.64 13.92 -1.28
C VAL A 76 0.48 15.15 -2.16
N GLY A 77 0.41 14.96 -3.48
CA GLY A 77 0.35 16.05 -4.46
C GLY A 77 1.68 16.81 -4.59
N ASN A 78 1.72 17.73 -5.54
CA ASN A 78 2.94 18.47 -5.87
C ASN A 78 3.35 19.46 -4.77
N ASP A 79 2.37 20.15 -4.16
CA ASP A 79 2.61 21.12 -3.09
C ASP A 79 1.67 20.88 -1.89
N PRO A 80 2.06 19.98 -0.98
CA PRO A 80 1.23 19.62 0.17
C PRO A 80 1.05 20.77 1.17
N GLN A 81 1.92 21.80 1.13
CA GLN A 81 1.81 22.94 2.05
C GLN A 81 0.76 23.96 1.56
N GLN A 82 0.53 24.04 0.26
CA GLN A 82 -0.47 24.92 -0.34
C GLN A 82 -1.84 24.25 -0.50
N THR A 83 -1.93 22.93 -0.31
CA THR A 83 -3.20 22.22 -0.42
C THR A 83 -4.12 22.58 0.74
N THR A 84 -5.13 23.40 0.48
CA THR A 84 -6.07 23.88 1.49
C THR A 84 -7.27 22.96 1.68
N ASN A 85 -7.66 22.18 0.66
CA ASN A 85 -8.84 21.29 0.66
C ASN A 85 -8.45 19.86 0.28
N TRP A 86 -8.10 19.05 1.28
CA TRP A 86 -7.69 17.65 1.10
C TRP A 86 -8.81 16.73 0.61
N ARG A 87 -10.06 17.10 0.81
CA ARG A 87 -11.19 16.33 0.24
C ARG A 87 -11.22 16.47 -1.28
N GLU A 88 -11.10 17.68 -1.78
CA GLU A 88 -11.10 17.95 -3.22
C GLU A 88 -9.90 17.28 -3.90
N HIS A 89 -8.70 17.43 -3.33
CA HIS A 89 -7.50 16.76 -3.80
C HIS A 89 -7.69 15.24 -3.85
N TYR A 90 -8.21 14.62 -2.77
CA TYR A 90 -8.45 13.19 -2.71
C TYR A 90 -9.37 12.71 -3.85
N TYR A 91 -10.47 13.43 -4.13
CA TYR A 91 -11.38 13.02 -5.18
C TYR A 91 -10.83 13.28 -6.59
N ALA A 92 -9.98 14.29 -6.78
CA ALA A 92 -9.27 14.53 -8.04
C ALA A 92 -8.29 13.38 -8.35
N GLU A 93 -7.55 12.90 -7.34
CA GLU A 93 -6.55 11.85 -7.50
C GLU A 93 -7.09 10.42 -7.30
N ARG A 94 -8.35 10.27 -6.90
CA ARG A 94 -8.98 9.00 -6.52
C ARG A 94 -8.78 7.90 -7.55
N VAL A 95 -9.13 8.16 -8.80
CA VAL A 95 -9.08 7.16 -9.86
C VAL A 95 -7.65 6.69 -10.08
N TRP A 96 -6.71 7.61 -10.12
CA TRP A 96 -5.28 7.32 -10.29
C TRP A 96 -4.74 6.50 -9.11
N PHE A 97 -4.97 6.96 -7.89
CA PHE A 97 -4.51 6.28 -6.68
C PHE A 97 -5.02 4.84 -6.58
N PHE A 98 -6.33 4.61 -6.75
CA PHE A 98 -6.90 3.27 -6.63
C PHE A 98 -6.59 2.38 -7.81
N SER A 99 -6.40 2.92 -9.02
CA SER A 99 -5.89 2.14 -10.15
C SER A 99 -4.46 1.64 -9.91
N LEU A 100 -3.58 2.49 -9.39
CA LEU A 100 -2.24 2.08 -8.98
C LEU A 100 -2.29 1.06 -7.83
N ASN A 101 -3.27 1.17 -6.92
CA ASN A 101 -3.44 0.21 -5.84
C ASN A 101 -3.87 -1.18 -6.33
N ALA A 102 -4.76 -1.24 -7.32
CA ALA A 102 -5.12 -2.48 -8.00
C ALA A 102 -3.92 -3.07 -8.76
N LEU A 103 -3.16 -2.24 -9.47
CA LEU A 103 -1.94 -2.67 -10.17
C LEU A 103 -0.90 -3.23 -9.19
N ALA A 104 -0.67 -2.58 -8.05
CA ALA A 104 0.24 -3.09 -7.03
C ALA A 104 -0.21 -4.46 -6.50
N SER A 105 -1.52 -4.69 -6.36
CA SER A 105 -2.06 -5.98 -5.92
C SER A 105 -1.81 -7.08 -6.93
N ILE A 106 -1.94 -6.80 -8.23
CA ILE A 106 -1.60 -7.74 -9.30
C ILE A 106 -0.11 -8.07 -9.28
N LEU A 107 0.75 -7.05 -9.17
CA LEU A 107 2.20 -7.25 -9.08
C LEU A 107 2.58 -8.07 -7.84
N MET A 108 1.93 -7.85 -6.70
CA MET A 108 2.15 -8.65 -5.49
C MET A 108 1.79 -10.12 -5.70
N ILE A 109 0.66 -10.42 -6.36
CA ILE A 109 0.27 -11.81 -6.70
C ILE A 109 1.34 -12.44 -7.58
N ILE A 110 1.83 -11.72 -8.60
CA ILE A 110 2.89 -12.21 -9.50
C ILE A 110 4.19 -12.46 -8.72
N VAL A 111 4.60 -11.52 -7.86
CA VAL A 111 5.81 -11.67 -7.02
C VAL A 111 5.69 -12.89 -6.12
N PHE A 112 4.60 -13.03 -5.37
CA PHE A 112 4.39 -14.19 -4.49
C PHE A 112 4.36 -15.52 -5.25
N SER A 113 3.74 -15.55 -6.43
CA SER A 113 3.70 -16.75 -7.26
C SER A 113 5.08 -17.15 -7.81
N ASN A 114 5.96 -16.18 -8.10
CA ASN A 114 7.31 -16.45 -8.61
C ASN A 114 8.32 -16.81 -7.50
N ILE A 115 8.14 -16.33 -6.29
CA ILE A 115 9.03 -16.62 -5.16
C ILE A 115 8.86 -18.06 -4.65
N GLY A 116 7.83 -18.79 -5.07
CA GLY A 116 7.63 -20.20 -4.67
C GLY A 116 7.41 -20.38 -3.17
N ILE A 117 6.90 -19.37 -2.48
CA ILE A 117 6.63 -19.39 -1.05
C ILE A 117 5.72 -20.57 -0.72
N SER A 118 6.07 -21.34 0.30
CA SER A 118 5.29 -22.46 0.80
C SER A 118 3.80 -22.09 0.97
N VAL A 119 2.96 -23.04 0.65
CA VAL A 119 1.52 -22.92 0.39
C VAL A 119 0.76 -21.96 1.32
N GLU A 120 1.06 -21.92 2.61
CA GLU A 120 0.29 -21.15 3.59
C GLU A 120 0.51 -19.62 3.55
N PRO A 121 1.72 -19.10 3.55
CA PRO A 121 1.95 -17.66 3.38
C PRO A 121 1.47 -17.13 2.02
N THR A 122 1.55 -17.95 0.96
CA THR A 122 1.12 -17.58 -0.39
C THR A 122 -0.40 -17.36 -0.45
N TYR A 123 -1.21 -18.25 0.13
CA TYR A 123 -2.66 -18.06 0.15
C TYR A 123 -3.09 -16.81 0.93
N ARG A 124 -2.45 -16.52 2.06
CA ARG A 124 -2.72 -15.29 2.83
C ARG A 124 -2.37 -14.05 2.03
N GLY A 125 -1.21 -14.05 1.36
CA GLY A 125 -0.77 -12.94 0.51
C GLY A 125 -1.68 -12.72 -0.70
N ILE A 126 -2.10 -13.78 -1.38
CA ILE A 126 -3.06 -13.71 -2.49
C ILE A 126 -4.42 -13.22 -1.99
N GLY A 127 -4.95 -13.77 -0.90
CA GLY A 127 -6.21 -13.34 -0.31
C GLY A 127 -6.20 -11.85 0.06
N TRP A 128 -5.12 -11.39 0.66
CA TRP A 128 -4.92 -9.97 0.96
C TRP A 128 -4.89 -9.11 -0.29
N SER A 129 -4.17 -9.53 -1.32
CA SER A 129 -4.09 -8.81 -2.61
C SER A 129 -5.44 -8.75 -3.32
N LEU A 130 -6.22 -9.83 -3.31
CA LEU A 130 -7.59 -9.85 -3.85
C LEU A 130 -8.52 -8.91 -3.08
N PHE A 131 -8.42 -8.86 -1.76
CA PHE A 131 -9.15 -7.91 -0.94
C PHE A 131 -8.82 -6.47 -1.31
N ILE A 132 -7.52 -6.13 -1.44
CA ILE A 132 -7.07 -4.80 -1.87
C ILE A 132 -7.61 -4.46 -3.27
N MET A 133 -7.53 -5.38 -4.21
CA MET A 133 -8.02 -5.19 -5.58
C MET A 133 -9.53 -4.90 -5.59
N THR A 134 -10.31 -5.67 -4.81
CA THR A 134 -11.76 -5.52 -4.74
C THR A 134 -12.17 -4.14 -4.24
N TYR A 135 -11.65 -3.69 -3.10
CA TYR A 135 -12.00 -2.37 -2.60
C TYR A 135 -11.46 -1.24 -3.49
N SER A 136 -10.33 -1.46 -4.18
CA SER A 136 -9.79 -0.47 -5.11
C SER A 136 -10.75 -0.25 -6.29
N ILE A 137 -11.27 -1.31 -6.88
CA ILE A 137 -12.27 -1.22 -7.95
C ILE A 137 -13.53 -0.46 -7.46
N ILE A 138 -14.02 -0.79 -6.27
CA ILE A 138 -15.17 -0.09 -5.67
C ILE A 138 -14.86 1.41 -5.54
N CYS A 139 -13.68 1.77 -5.03
CA CYS A 139 -13.29 3.16 -4.83
C CYS A 139 -13.03 3.93 -6.13
N VAL A 140 -12.64 3.26 -7.22
CA VAL A 140 -12.56 3.87 -8.55
C VAL A 140 -13.96 4.27 -9.06
N VAL A 141 -14.92 3.37 -8.91
CA VAL A 141 -16.28 3.54 -9.50
C VAL A 141 -17.15 4.48 -8.69
N THR A 142 -17.04 4.50 -7.36
CA THR A 142 -17.93 5.29 -6.50
C THR A 142 -17.34 6.64 -6.09
N GLU A 143 -18.19 7.66 -5.97
CA GLU A 143 -17.86 8.97 -5.37
C GLU A 143 -18.47 9.15 -3.98
N ASN A 144 -19.15 8.13 -3.48
CA ASN A 144 -19.83 8.22 -2.20
C ASN A 144 -18.81 8.30 -1.04
N SER A 145 -18.79 9.44 -0.35
CA SER A 145 -17.83 9.70 0.73
C SER A 145 -17.99 8.74 1.92
N LYS A 146 -19.19 8.22 2.17
CA LYS A 146 -19.42 7.23 3.23
C LYS A 146 -18.78 5.89 2.87
N VAL A 147 -18.87 5.47 1.61
CA VAL A 147 -18.23 4.24 1.12
C VAL A 147 -16.71 4.35 1.26
N HIS A 148 -16.12 5.47 0.81
CA HIS A 148 -14.69 5.71 0.98
C HIS A 148 -14.23 5.71 2.43
N ALA A 149 -15.04 6.30 3.32
CA ALA A 149 -14.78 6.33 4.75
C ALA A 149 -14.79 4.93 5.36
N VAL A 150 -15.82 4.13 5.06
CA VAL A 150 -15.94 2.75 5.56
C VAL A 150 -14.81 1.88 5.03
N ILE A 151 -14.49 1.97 3.74
CA ILE A 151 -13.39 1.19 3.15
C ILE A 151 -12.05 1.59 3.76
N ALA A 152 -11.78 2.88 3.97
CA ALA A 152 -10.54 3.34 4.62
C ALA A 152 -10.41 2.79 6.06
N ALA A 153 -11.51 2.76 6.83
CA ALA A 153 -11.52 2.19 8.16
C ALA A 153 -11.26 0.67 8.14
N ILE A 154 -11.95 -0.07 7.26
CA ILE A 154 -11.77 -1.52 7.11
C ILE A 154 -10.33 -1.84 6.65
N ALA A 155 -9.79 -1.09 5.68
CA ALA A 155 -8.43 -1.27 5.20
C ALA A 155 -7.39 -0.99 6.30
N LEU A 156 -7.60 0.03 7.14
CA LEU A 156 -6.72 0.31 8.28
C LEU A 156 -6.76 -0.83 9.31
N LEU A 157 -7.95 -1.29 9.69
CA LEU A 157 -8.07 -2.42 10.60
C LEU A 157 -7.44 -3.69 10.02
N GLY A 158 -7.61 -3.91 8.72
CA GLY A 158 -7.02 -5.04 8.01
C GLY A 158 -5.49 -5.01 8.03
N ILE A 159 -4.85 -3.88 7.73
CA ILE A 159 -3.37 -3.79 7.77
C ILE A 159 -2.85 -3.95 9.18
N LEU A 160 -3.52 -3.40 10.19
CA LEU A 160 -3.14 -3.59 11.58
C LEU A 160 -3.26 -5.07 11.98
N ALA A 161 -4.36 -5.74 11.66
CA ALA A 161 -4.53 -7.17 11.89
C ALA A 161 -3.44 -7.98 11.18
N TYR A 162 -3.13 -7.65 9.92
CA TYR A 162 -2.06 -8.32 9.15
C TYR A 162 -0.69 -8.16 9.81
N ILE A 163 -0.35 -6.95 10.32
CA ILE A 163 0.90 -6.71 11.05
C ILE A 163 1.00 -7.62 12.28
N PHE A 164 -0.10 -7.79 13.03
CA PHE A 164 -0.10 -8.69 14.19
C PHE A 164 0.16 -10.16 13.83
N THR A 165 -0.24 -10.61 12.64
CA THR A 165 0.09 -11.96 12.15
C THR A 165 1.54 -12.14 11.71
N MET A 166 2.27 -11.02 11.53
CA MET A 166 3.67 -10.98 11.06
C MET A 166 4.69 -10.78 12.18
N ILE A 167 4.27 -10.80 13.44
CA ILE A 167 5.18 -10.62 14.61
C ILE A 167 6.24 -11.71 14.62
N GLU A 168 5.89 -12.93 14.23
CA GLU A 168 6.85 -14.02 14.06
C GLU A 168 7.35 -14.03 12.61
N PRO A 169 8.68 -14.05 12.38
CA PRO A 169 9.20 -14.18 11.02
C PRO A 169 8.72 -15.51 10.42
N PRO A 170 8.37 -15.54 9.12
CA PRO A 170 8.02 -16.78 8.46
C PRO A 170 9.17 -17.77 8.59
N SER A 171 8.89 -18.98 9.08
CA SER A 171 9.87 -20.06 9.09
C SER A 171 10.24 -20.41 7.67
N LEU A 172 11.52 -20.26 7.31
CA LEU A 172 12.01 -20.71 6.01
C LEU A 172 11.83 -22.24 5.97
N PRO A 173 11.31 -22.80 4.87
CA PRO A 173 11.36 -24.25 4.68
C PRO A 173 12.82 -24.68 4.67
N GLY A 174 13.18 -25.58 5.60
CA GLY A 174 14.51 -26.20 5.69
C GLY A 174 14.83 -27.09 4.48
#